data_658c4aeb0405c9b5390492309990802b
#
_entry.id   658c4aeb0405c9b5390492309990802b
#
_cell.length_a   1.000
_cell.length_b   1.000
_cell.length_c   1.000
_cell.angle_alpha   90.00
_cell.angle_beta   90.00
_cell.angle_gamma   90.00
#
_symmetry.space_group_name_H-M   'P 1'
#
loop_
_entity.id
_entity.type
_entity.pdbx_description
1 polymer ?
#
loop_
_entity_poly.entity_id
_entity_poly.type
_entity_poly.pdbx_seq_one_letter_code
_entity_poly.pdbx_strand_id
1 'polypeptide(L)'
;MMQPVIEIKKLTKDYGYGRGIFDVDLTVYKGEMVGFVGTNGSGKTTTIRNILGFLRPTKGAAYVHGLEAWTHSSEIVKRIGYVPGEIAFPDLFTGTEFLKSQAGFLGVESMEYANLLIERLQLDPRAPLKRMSKGMKQKTAIVAALMANPEILVLDEPTTGLDPLMRDAFLDIVRAEHAKGKTIFMSSHMFEELEQTCNRVALIQNGRIADVADLKSIENRPEKEFKIELSHPEDYLAFKRLGYTIVRDQPQYNQVTIRISGKQINRLFLDLTNFNVKFISEVKYTLEKHFKEVLQKEKEKSKNVQ
;
A
#
# COMPACT_ATOMS: atom_id res chain seq x y z
N MET A 1 -21.20 -7.61 12.85
CA MET A 1 -20.04 -6.81 13.27
C MET A 1 -18.82 -7.29 12.50
N MET A 2 -17.95 -6.39 12.05
CA MET A 2 -16.69 -6.80 11.40
C MET A 2 -15.78 -7.46 12.45
N GLN A 3 -15.27 -8.64 12.14
CA GLN A 3 -14.38 -9.38 13.06
C GLN A 3 -12.93 -8.90 12.89
N PRO A 4 -12.26 -8.38 13.93
CA PRO A 4 -10.87 -8.01 13.88
C PRO A 4 -9.99 -9.26 13.73
N VAL A 5 -9.02 -9.19 12.84
CA VAL A 5 -8.04 -10.26 12.58
C VAL A 5 -6.66 -9.86 13.04
N ILE A 6 -6.24 -8.62 12.75
CA ILE A 6 -5.01 -8.03 13.29
C ILE A 6 -5.40 -6.79 14.08
N GLU A 7 -4.98 -6.70 15.32
CA GLU A 7 -5.18 -5.53 16.18
C GLU A 7 -3.85 -5.05 16.73
N ILE A 8 -3.55 -3.78 16.54
CA ILE A 8 -2.38 -3.12 17.09
C ILE A 8 -2.90 -2.08 18.08
N LYS A 9 -2.52 -2.21 19.36
CA LYS A 9 -3.04 -1.38 20.46
C LYS A 9 -1.90 -0.65 21.16
N LYS A 10 -1.80 0.65 20.94
CA LYS A 10 -0.79 1.57 21.49
C LYS A 10 0.62 1.00 21.44
N LEU A 11 0.92 0.36 20.31
CA LEU A 11 2.15 -0.37 20.11
C LEU A 11 3.33 0.59 20.05
N THR A 12 4.30 0.38 20.90
CA THR A 12 5.56 1.12 20.95
C THR A 12 6.73 0.16 20.92
N LYS A 13 7.64 0.34 20.00
CA LYS A 13 8.98 -0.27 20.01
C LYS A 13 10.01 0.83 19.88
N ASP A 14 10.64 1.17 21.00
CA ASP A 14 11.66 2.21 21.08
C ASP A 14 13.05 1.61 20.98
N TYR A 15 13.86 2.08 20.06
CA TYR A 15 15.28 1.74 19.88
C TYR A 15 16.21 2.82 20.43
N GLY A 16 15.65 3.83 21.10
CA GLY A 16 16.37 5.01 21.56
C GLY A 16 16.59 6.08 20.50
N TYR A 17 16.90 7.27 20.96
CA TYR A 17 17.19 8.45 20.12
C TYR A 17 16.05 8.79 19.13
N GLY A 18 14.78 8.57 19.52
CA GLY A 18 13.61 8.85 18.70
C GLY A 18 13.41 7.87 17.53
N ARG A 19 14.14 6.75 17.48
CA ARG A 19 13.99 5.71 16.47
C ARG A 19 13.06 4.60 16.98
N GLY A 20 12.12 4.20 16.12
CA GLY A 20 11.16 3.15 16.48
C GLY A 20 9.76 3.42 15.95
N ILE A 21 8.78 2.81 16.63
CA ILE A 21 7.35 3.08 16.44
C ILE A 21 6.75 3.47 17.78
N PHE A 22 5.77 4.39 17.78
CA PHE A 22 5.26 5.02 18.99
C PHE A 22 3.75 5.16 18.92
N ASP A 23 3.05 4.58 19.91
CA ASP A 23 1.60 4.64 20.07
C ASP A 23 0.82 4.31 18.77
N VAL A 24 1.26 3.26 18.07
CA VAL A 24 0.61 2.81 16.85
C VAL A 24 -0.69 2.07 17.20
N ASP A 25 -1.80 2.57 16.69
CA ASP A 25 -3.13 1.95 16.76
C ASP A 25 -3.64 1.65 15.34
N LEU A 26 -3.95 0.40 15.05
CA LEU A 26 -4.53 -0.01 13.76
C LEU A 26 -5.27 -1.34 13.92
N THR A 27 -6.43 -1.46 13.28
CA THR A 27 -7.19 -2.71 13.22
C THR A 27 -7.40 -3.12 11.76
N VAL A 28 -7.14 -4.38 11.45
CA VAL A 28 -7.44 -5.01 10.16
C VAL A 28 -8.55 -6.05 10.38
N TYR A 29 -9.61 -5.94 9.59
CA TYR A 29 -10.77 -6.82 9.71
C TYR A 29 -10.69 -8.00 8.74
N LYS A 30 -11.45 -9.06 9.04
CA LYS A 30 -11.53 -10.26 8.20
C LYS A 30 -11.93 -9.90 6.76
N GLY A 31 -11.16 -10.41 5.80
CA GLY A 31 -11.39 -10.17 4.37
C GLY A 31 -11.04 -8.74 3.92
N GLU A 32 -10.36 -7.94 4.75
CA GLU A 32 -9.91 -6.61 4.38
C GLU A 32 -8.49 -6.65 3.80
N MET A 33 -8.22 -5.81 2.80
CA MET A 33 -6.86 -5.55 2.33
C MET A 33 -6.45 -4.14 2.77
N VAL A 34 -5.51 -4.09 3.70
CA VAL A 34 -4.97 -2.84 4.26
C VAL A 34 -3.56 -2.59 3.75
N GLY A 35 -3.37 -1.43 3.14
CA GLY A 35 -2.07 -0.90 2.76
C GLY A 35 -1.40 -0.17 3.93
N PHE A 36 -0.07 -0.28 4.01
CA PHE A 36 0.73 0.37 5.03
C PHE A 36 1.87 1.13 4.36
N VAL A 37 1.69 2.44 4.16
CA VAL A 37 2.60 3.28 3.39
C VAL A 37 3.45 4.18 4.28
N GLY A 38 4.67 4.42 3.85
CA GLY A 38 5.59 5.34 4.51
C GLY A 38 6.97 5.29 3.87
N THR A 39 7.78 6.30 4.12
CA THR A 39 9.16 6.36 3.67
C THR A 39 10.03 5.28 4.31
N ASN A 40 11.22 5.05 3.77
CA ASN A 40 12.17 4.15 4.39
C ASN A 40 12.52 4.66 5.80
N GLY A 41 12.57 3.75 6.77
CA GLY A 41 12.79 4.09 8.18
C GLY A 41 11.56 4.62 8.93
N SER A 42 10.38 4.74 8.31
CA SER A 42 9.16 5.22 8.99
C SER A 42 8.60 4.27 10.04
N GLY A 43 9.01 2.98 10.06
CA GLY A 43 8.57 1.98 11.02
C GLY A 43 7.76 0.82 10.45
N LYS A 44 7.58 0.71 9.11
CA LYS A 44 6.78 -0.34 8.45
C LYS A 44 7.20 -1.75 8.88
N THR A 45 8.45 -2.11 8.61
CA THR A 45 9.00 -3.44 8.97
C THR A 45 8.99 -3.69 10.48
N THR A 46 9.23 -2.65 11.30
CA THR A 46 9.14 -2.78 12.77
C THR A 46 7.72 -3.12 13.20
N THR A 47 6.71 -2.48 12.64
CA THR A 47 5.30 -2.78 12.90
C THR A 47 4.96 -4.22 12.49
N ILE A 48 5.34 -4.62 11.27
CA ILE A 48 5.12 -5.99 10.75
C ILE A 48 5.78 -7.03 11.64
N ARG A 49 7.03 -6.83 12.04
CA ARG A 49 7.74 -7.77 12.93
C ARG A 49 7.08 -7.89 14.32
N ASN A 50 6.43 -6.84 14.82
CA ASN A 50 5.63 -6.92 16.04
C ASN A 50 4.32 -7.69 15.82
N ILE A 51 3.63 -7.52 14.67
CA ILE A 51 2.44 -8.31 14.32
C ILE A 51 2.77 -9.81 14.25
N LEU A 52 3.94 -10.17 13.76
CA LEU A 52 4.40 -11.56 13.64
C LEU A 52 5.01 -12.12 14.95
N GLY A 53 5.12 -11.28 15.98
CA GLY A 53 5.75 -11.67 17.23
C GLY A 53 7.27 -11.89 17.15
N PHE A 54 7.94 -11.34 16.13
CA PHE A 54 9.41 -11.42 15.98
C PHE A 54 10.15 -10.36 16.81
N LEU A 55 9.43 -9.35 17.28
CA LEU A 55 9.97 -8.30 18.14
C LEU A 55 9.10 -8.13 19.38
N ARG A 56 9.73 -8.09 20.53
CA ARG A 56 9.06 -7.74 21.79
C ARG A 56 8.78 -6.25 21.81
N PRO A 57 7.54 -5.81 22.00
CA PRO A 57 7.20 -4.39 22.13
C PRO A 57 7.80 -3.81 23.41
N THR A 58 8.01 -2.49 23.42
CA THR A 58 8.38 -1.74 24.63
C THR A 58 7.13 -1.41 25.46
N LYS A 59 6.01 -1.08 24.77
CA LYS A 59 4.68 -0.84 25.36
C LYS A 59 3.61 -1.25 24.38
N GLY A 60 2.39 -1.46 24.88
CA GLY A 60 1.26 -1.91 24.06
C GLY A 60 1.45 -3.32 23.54
N ALA A 61 0.62 -3.75 22.60
CA ALA A 61 0.67 -5.09 22.04
C ALA A 61 0.08 -5.15 20.63
N ALA A 62 0.47 -6.18 19.87
CA ALA A 62 -0.21 -6.60 18.65
C ALA A 62 -0.89 -7.95 18.91
N TYR A 63 -2.04 -8.15 18.28
CA TYR A 63 -2.82 -9.38 18.38
C TYR A 63 -3.19 -9.88 16.98
N VAL A 64 -3.19 -11.20 16.81
CA VAL A 64 -3.69 -11.87 15.61
C VAL A 64 -4.73 -12.89 16.03
N HIS A 65 -5.96 -12.79 15.53
CA HIS A 65 -7.11 -13.59 15.98
C HIS A 65 -7.28 -13.59 17.52
N GLY A 66 -7.01 -12.44 18.16
CA GLY A 66 -7.11 -12.28 19.60
C GLY A 66 -5.92 -12.84 20.40
N LEU A 67 -4.97 -13.54 19.75
CA LEU A 67 -3.73 -14.04 20.38
C LEU A 67 -2.69 -12.92 20.41
N GLU A 68 -2.09 -12.66 21.56
CA GLU A 68 -1.00 -11.69 21.67
C GLU A 68 0.24 -12.18 20.90
N ALA A 69 0.72 -11.34 19.97
CA ALA A 69 1.71 -11.74 18.99
C ALA A 69 3.05 -12.18 19.60
N TRP A 70 3.55 -11.47 20.62
CA TRP A 70 4.83 -11.80 21.22
C TRP A 70 4.82 -13.15 21.94
N THR A 71 3.76 -13.45 22.68
CA THR A 71 3.65 -14.68 23.49
C THR A 71 3.21 -15.90 22.69
N HIS A 72 2.53 -15.70 21.56
CA HIS A 72 1.98 -16.78 20.71
C HIS A 72 2.58 -16.78 19.29
N SER A 73 3.79 -16.24 19.10
CA SER A 73 4.40 -16.08 17.77
C SER A 73 4.46 -17.40 16.97
N SER A 74 4.81 -18.51 17.63
CA SER A 74 4.91 -19.83 16.99
C SER A 74 3.58 -20.36 16.43
N GLU A 75 2.45 -19.97 17.03
CA GLU A 75 1.12 -20.33 16.56
C GLU A 75 0.69 -19.39 15.43
N ILE A 76 0.94 -18.10 15.59
CA ILE A 76 0.54 -17.04 14.66
C ILE A 76 1.24 -17.23 13.31
N VAL A 77 2.55 -17.46 13.27
CA VAL A 77 3.30 -17.59 12.00
C VAL A 77 2.88 -18.80 11.18
N LYS A 78 2.30 -19.85 11.78
CA LYS A 78 1.76 -21.00 11.04
C LYS A 78 0.48 -20.66 10.27
N ARG A 79 -0.22 -19.57 10.65
CA ARG A 79 -1.47 -19.14 10.04
C ARG A 79 -1.28 -18.01 9.03
N ILE A 80 -0.06 -17.46 8.95
CA ILE A 80 0.27 -16.29 8.14
C ILE A 80 1.21 -16.66 7.01
N GLY A 81 0.87 -16.28 5.80
CA GLY A 81 1.81 -16.20 4.69
C GLY A 81 2.60 -14.90 4.79
N TYR A 82 3.90 -14.99 5.05
CA TYR A 82 4.74 -13.81 5.23
C TYR A 82 5.78 -13.67 4.12
N VAL A 83 5.80 -12.49 3.50
CA VAL A 83 6.87 -12.08 2.59
C VAL A 83 7.70 -11.01 3.29
N PRO A 84 8.97 -11.27 3.64
CA PRO A 84 9.85 -10.30 4.28
C PRO A 84 10.39 -9.26 3.30
N GLY A 85 10.61 -8.02 3.76
CA GLY A 85 11.22 -6.95 2.95
C GLY A 85 12.69 -7.20 2.61
N GLU A 86 13.39 -7.91 3.48
CA GLU A 86 14.75 -8.41 3.25
C GLU A 86 14.77 -9.93 3.28
N ILE A 87 15.13 -10.54 2.15
CA ILE A 87 15.07 -11.99 1.98
C ILE A 87 16.43 -12.59 2.26
N ALA A 88 16.49 -13.42 3.31
CA ALA A 88 17.60 -14.31 3.61
C ALA A 88 17.10 -15.76 3.56
N PHE A 89 17.76 -16.58 2.77
CA PHE A 89 17.47 -18.00 2.71
C PHE A 89 18.41 -18.81 3.62
N PRO A 90 17.93 -19.94 4.15
CA PRO A 90 18.80 -20.89 4.85
C PRO A 90 19.85 -21.46 3.87
N ASP A 91 20.84 -22.18 4.41
CA ASP A 91 21.89 -22.78 3.59
C ASP A 91 21.40 -24.04 2.86
N LEU A 92 20.57 -23.80 1.85
CA LEU A 92 20.06 -24.78 0.91
C LEU A 92 20.57 -24.46 -0.48
N PHE A 93 20.65 -25.51 -1.36
CA PHE A 93 21.31 -25.35 -2.65
C PHE A 93 20.44 -24.58 -3.67
N THR A 94 19.16 -24.96 -3.78
CA THR A 94 18.26 -24.45 -4.83
C THR A 94 16.95 -23.93 -4.26
N GLY A 95 16.26 -23.08 -5.03
CA GLY A 95 14.90 -22.65 -4.70
C GLY A 95 13.91 -23.82 -4.60
N THR A 96 14.11 -24.87 -5.42
CA THR A 96 13.27 -26.09 -5.34
C THR A 96 13.41 -26.78 -4.00
N GLU A 97 14.63 -26.93 -3.48
CA GLU A 97 14.86 -27.52 -2.16
C GLU A 97 14.28 -26.67 -1.04
N PHE A 98 14.43 -25.35 -1.15
CA PHE A 98 13.83 -24.41 -0.22
C PHE A 98 12.31 -24.54 -0.18
N LEU A 99 11.63 -24.51 -1.35
CA LEU A 99 10.18 -24.62 -1.43
C LEU A 99 9.68 -25.97 -0.91
N LYS A 100 10.37 -27.07 -1.21
CA LYS A 100 10.04 -28.40 -0.66
C LYS A 100 10.20 -28.46 0.86
N SER A 101 11.27 -27.89 1.39
CA SER A 101 11.50 -27.81 2.84
C SER A 101 10.40 -27.00 3.53
N GLN A 102 10.04 -25.84 2.98
CA GLN A 102 8.93 -25.01 3.48
C GLN A 102 7.59 -25.74 3.39
N ALA A 103 7.30 -26.44 2.29
CA ALA A 103 6.10 -27.23 2.12
C ALA A 103 5.97 -28.31 3.22
N GLY A 104 7.07 -29.03 3.48
CA GLY A 104 7.12 -30.03 4.56
C GLY A 104 6.90 -29.43 5.95
N PHE A 105 7.50 -28.25 6.22
CA PHE A 105 7.32 -27.54 7.50
C PHE A 105 5.88 -27.05 7.70
N LEU A 106 5.23 -26.58 6.63
CA LEU A 106 3.86 -26.06 6.66
C LEU A 106 2.78 -27.15 6.47
N GLY A 107 3.16 -28.41 6.26
CA GLY A 107 2.23 -29.51 6.02
C GLY A 107 1.48 -29.41 4.68
N VAL A 108 2.12 -28.86 3.65
CA VAL A 108 1.54 -28.74 2.30
C VAL A 108 1.56 -30.11 1.64
N GLU A 109 0.39 -30.67 1.37
CA GLU A 109 0.25 -32.02 0.78
C GLU A 109 0.44 -32.01 -0.75
N SER A 110 0.04 -30.94 -1.43
CA SER A 110 0.14 -30.77 -2.88
C SER A 110 0.90 -29.51 -3.27
N MET A 111 1.83 -29.67 -4.20
CA MET A 111 2.60 -28.54 -4.78
C MET A 111 1.89 -27.88 -5.99
N GLU A 112 0.67 -28.28 -6.33
CA GLU A 112 -0.04 -27.74 -7.50
C GLU A 112 -0.17 -26.24 -7.46
N TYR A 113 -0.57 -25.68 -6.31
CA TYR A 113 -0.70 -24.25 -6.18
C TYR A 113 0.66 -23.53 -6.21
N ALA A 114 1.69 -24.11 -5.61
CA ALA A 114 3.06 -23.59 -5.71
C ALA A 114 3.54 -23.58 -7.18
N ASN A 115 3.26 -24.64 -7.94
CA ASN A 115 3.63 -24.73 -9.35
C ASN A 115 2.90 -23.68 -10.21
N LEU A 116 1.60 -23.44 -9.95
CA LEU A 116 0.84 -22.37 -10.58
C LEU A 116 1.46 -20.98 -10.31
N LEU A 117 1.88 -20.72 -9.06
CA LEU A 117 2.54 -19.47 -8.70
C LEU A 117 3.92 -19.32 -9.37
N ILE A 118 4.69 -20.41 -9.44
CA ILE A 118 6.00 -20.47 -10.11
C ILE A 118 5.83 -20.10 -11.60
N GLU A 119 4.84 -20.67 -12.27
CA GLU A 119 4.54 -20.36 -13.67
C GLU A 119 4.12 -18.90 -13.85
N ARG A 120 3.15 -18.42 -13.07
CA ARG A 120 2.66 -17.02 -13.16
C ARG A 120 3.74 -15.98 -12.90
N LEU A 121 4.66 -16.26 -11.99
CA LEU A 121 5.78 -15.39 -11.66
C LEU A 121 7.02 -15.64 -12.54
N GLN A 122 6.95 -16.56 -13.51
CA GLN A 122 8.07 -16.93 -14.39
C GLN A 122 9.36 -17.18 -13.57
N LEU A 123 9.24 -17.98 -12.51
CA LEU A 123 10.34 -18.31 -11.63
C LEU A 123 11.01 -19.62 -12.09
N ASP A 124 12.34 -19.65 -12.25
CA ASP A 124 13.10 -20.89 -12.29
C ASP A 124 13.56 -21.27 -10.87
N PRO A 125 12.86 -22.17 -10.17
CA PRO A 125 13.20 -22.53 -8.81
C PRO A 125 14.43 -23.45 -8.71
N ARG A 126 14.93 -24.01 -9.84
CA ARG A 126 16.11 -24.87 -9.88
C ARG A 126 17.42 -24.08 -9.72
N ALA A 127 17.36 -22.77 -9.90
CA ALA A 127 18.52 -21.91 -9.74
C ALA A 127 19.10 -21.99 -8.30
N PRO A 128 20.43 -21.99 -8.17
CA PRO A 128 21.06 -21.95 -6.85
C PRO A 128 20.68 -20.67 -6.08
N LEU A 129 20.22 -20.78 -4.85
CA LEU A 129 19.78 -19.66 -4.03
C LEU A 129 20.81 -18.53 -3.90
N LYS A 130 22.09 -18.89 -3.78
CA LYS A 130 23.21 -17.94 -3.69
C LYS A 130 23.42 -17.13 -5.00
N ARG A 131 22.97 -17.66 -6.14
CA ARG A 131 23.08 -17.03 -7.47
C ARG A 131 21.81 -16.34 -7.92
N MET A 132 20.71 -16.47 -7.19
CA MET A 132 19.46 -15.81 -7.52
C MET A 132 19.61 -14.29 -7.48
N SER A 133 19.10 -13.62 -8.50
CA SER A 133 18.92 -12.16 -8.49
C SER A 133 17.94 -11.75 -7.37
N LYS A 134 17.93 -10.47 -7.02
CA LYS A 134 16.97 -9.93 -6.02
C LYS A 134 15.53 -10.27 -6.40
N GLY A 135 15.16 -10.11 -7.69
CA GLY A 135 13.83 -10.44 -8.19
C GLY A 135 13.50 -11.94 -8.10
N MET A 136 14.45 -12.83 -8.42
CA MET A 136 14.25 -14.28 -8.25
C MET A 136 14.05 -14.66 -6.78
N LYS A 137 14.83 -14.09 -5.87
CA LYS A 137 14.65 -14.28 -4.42
C LYS A 137 13.28 -13.82 -3.97
N GLN A 138 12.82 -12.65 -4.46
CA GLN A 138 11.51 -12.11 -4.15
C GLN A 138 10.39 -13.05 -4.62
N LYS A 139 10.44 -13.50 -5.87
CA LYS A 139 9.48 -14.47 -6.42
C LYS A 139 9.45 -15.77 -5.61
N THR A 140 10.62 -16.27 -5.20
CA THR A 140 10.71 -17.51 -4.37
C THR A 140 10.06 -17.29 -3.00
N ALA A 141 10.28 -16.15 -2.35
CA ALA A 141 9.63 -15.82 -1.08
C ALA A 141 8.11 -15.66 -1.21
N ILE A 142 7.62 -15.07 -2.31
CA ILE A 142 6.19 -14.96 -2.61
C ILE A 142 5.57 -16.36 -2.75
N VAL A 143 6.18 -17.25 -3.53
CA VAL A 143 5.68 -18.63 -3.68
C VAL A 143 5.63 -19.33 -2.32
N ALA A 144 6.69 -19.23 -1.52
CA ALA A 144 6.77 -19.85 -0.20
C ALA A 144 5.67 -19.32 0.76
N ALA A 145 5.37 -18.01 0.70
CA ALA A 145 4.36 -17.40 1.56
C ALA A 145 2.92 -17.80 1.18
N LEU A 146 2.66 -18.04 -0.11
CA LEU A 146 1.30 -18.29 -0.60
C LEU A 146 0.97 -19.78 -0.75
N MET A 147 1.97 -20.66 -0.94
CA MET A 147 1.75 -22.06 -1.32
C MET A 147 0.94 -22.88 -0.31
N ALA A 148 1.00 -22.52 0.99
CA ALA A 148 0.19 -23.15 2.04
C ALA A 148 -1.26 -22.63 2.09
N ASN A 149 -1.63 -21.75 1.18
CA ASN A 149 -2.96 -21.15 1.09
C ASN A 149 -3.46 -20.51 2.42
N PRO A 150 -2.64 -19.68 3.11
CA PRO A 150 -2.98 -19.13 4.41
C PRO A 150 -4.18 -18.18 4.34
N GLU A 151 -4.89 -18.01 5.48
CA GLU A 151 -6.02 -17.06 5.58
C GLU A 151 -5.56 -15.59 5.64
N ILE A 152 -4.36 -15.36 6.18
CA ILE A 152 -3.78 -14.03 6.36
C ILE A 152 -2.48 -13.94 5.56
N LEU A 153 -2.33 -12.85 4.83
CA LEU A 153 -1.08 -12.49 4.16
C LEU A 153 -0.50 -11.20 4.80
N VAL A 154 0.75 -11.27 5.22
CA VAL A 154 1.53 -10.11 5.68
C VAL A 154 2.70 -9.93 4.74
N LEU A 155 2.70 -8.83 3.99
CA LEU A 155 3.59 -8.62 2.86
C LEU A 155 4.41 -7.33 3.11
N ASP A 156 5.72 -7.48 3.35
CA ASP A 156 6.60 -6.34 3.61
C ASP A 156 7.36 -5.97 2.34
N GLU A 157 6.93 -4.89 1.69
CA GLU A 157 7.46 -4.39 0.41
C GLU A 157 7.62 -5.49 -0.67
N PRO A 158 6.58 -6.27 -0.93
CA PRO A 158 6.67 -7.53 -1.71
C PRO A 158 7.06 -7.35 -3.17
N THR A 159 6.94 -6.16 -3.72
CA THR A 159 7.27 -5.85 -5.13
C THR A 159 8.69 -5.36 -5.33
N THR A 160 9.44 -5.16 -4.23
CA THR A 160 10.81 -4.67 -4.28
C THR A 160 11.73 -5.62 -5.04
N GLY A 161 12.32 -5.14 -6.15
CA GLY A 161 13.21 -5.91 -7.01
C GLY A 161 12.52 -6.74 -8.10
N LEU A 162 11.20 -6.67 -8.21
CA LEU A 162 10.47 -7.18 -9.37
C LEU A 162 10.54 -6.16 -10.52
N ASP A 163 10.62 -6.66 -11.74
CA ASP A 163 10.39 -5.84 -12.93
C ASP A 163 8.90 -5.46 -13.06
N PRO A 164 8.55 -4.44 -13.87
CA PRO A 164 7.17 -3.96 -13.97
C PRO A 164 6.16 -5.06 -14.32
N LEU A 165 6.48 -5.97 -15.26
CA LEU A 165 5.58 -7.05 -15.67
C LEU A 165 5.32 -8.03 -14.53
N MET A 166 6.36 -8.41 -13.79
CA MET A 166 6.22 -9.32 -12.65
C MET A 166 5.57 -8.66 -11.45
N ARG A 167 5.73 -7.35 -11.28
CA ARG A 167 4.98 -6.57 -10.29
C ARG A 167 3.48 -6.64 -10.57
N ASP A 168 3.07 -6.39 -11.81
CA ASP A 168 1.67 -6.45 -12.20
C ASP A 168 1.10 -7.86 -12.01
N ALA A 169 1.84 -8.90 -12.42
CA ALA A 169 1.46 -10.30 -12.19
C ALA A 169 1.30 -10.61 -10.68
N PHE A 170 2.17 -10.09 -9.82
CA PHE A 170 2.05 -10.23 -8.38
C PHE A 170 0.80 -9.52 -7.83
N LEU A 171 0.54 -8.28 -8.26
CA LEU A 171 -0.67 -7.55 -7.83
C LEU A 171 -1.95 -8.26 -8.26
N ASP A 172 -1.96 -8.90 -9.45
CA ASP A 172 -3.07 -9.76 -9.88
C ASP A 172 -3.25 -10.99 -8.99
N ILE A 173 -2.15 -11.61 -8.56
CA ILE A 173 -2.20 -12.74 -7.61
C ILE A 173 -2.80 -12.25 -6.28
N VAL A 174 -2.33 -11.14 -5.75
CA VAL A 174 -2.82 -10.58 -4.47
C VAL A 174 -4.31 -10.22 -4.56
N ARG A 175 -4.75 -9.59 -5.66
CA ARG A 175 -6.17 -9.32 -5.90
C ARG A 175 -7.03 -10.59 -5.94
N ALA A 176 -6.53 -11.63 -6.61
CA ALA A 176 -7.21 -12.92 -6.65
C ALA A 176 -7.31 -13.59 -5.28
N GLU A 177 -6.26 -13.50 -4.45
CA GLU A 177 -6.28 -14.01 -3.08
C GLU A 177 -7.26 -13.22 -2.19
N HIS A 178 -7.29 -11.91 -2.33
CA HIS A 178 -8.27 -11.06 -1.63
C HIS A 178 -9.71 -11.39 -2.05
N ALA A 179 -9.96 -11.60 -3.34
CA ALA A 179 -11.28 -11.99 -3.85
C ALA A 179 -11.78 -13.35 -3.29
N LYS A 180 -10.86 -14.22 -2.83
CA LYS A 180 -11.19 -15.46 -2.11
C LYS A 180 -11.55 -15.21 -0.63
N GLY A 181 -11.52 -13.95 -0.16
CA GLY A 181 -11.85 -13.57 1.20
C GLY A 181 -10.68 -13.56 2.18
N LYS A 182 -9.44 -13.65 1.69
CA LYS A 182 -8.24 -13.56 2.55
C LYS A 182 -8.07 -12.16 3.11
N THR A 183 -7.51 -12.08 4.30
CA THR A 183 -7.11 -10.83 4.96
C THR A 183 -5.68 -10.51 4.58
N ILE A 184 -5.41 -9.29 4.08
CA ILE A 184 -4.10 -8.92 3.57
C ILE A 184 -3.62 -7.62 4.22
N PHE A 185 -2.41 -7.65 4.78
CA PHE A 185 -1.70 -6.48 5.26
C PHE A 185 -0.42 -6.31 4.46
N MET A 186 -0.35 -5.25 3.64
CA MET A 186 0.75 -5.06 2.69
C MET A 186 1.42 -3.70 2.89
N SER A 187 2.72 -3.70 3.17
CA SER A 187 3.49 -2.46 3.14
C SER A 187 4.02 -2.16 1.75
N SER A 188 4.07 -0.89 1.40
CA SER A 188 4.72 -0.39 0.18
C SER A 188 5.19 1.06 0.40
N HIS A 189 6.17 1.48 -0.38
CA HIS A 189 6.52 2.88 -0.54
C HIS A 189 5.89 3.50 -1.81
N MET A 190 5.17 2.70 -2.61
CA MET A 190 4.50 3.11 -3.85
C MET A 190 2.99 3.24 -3.62
N PHE A 191 2.48 4.46 -3.73
CA PHE A 191 1.06 4.74 -3.54
C PHE A 191 0.17 4.05 -4.58
N GLU A 192 0.62 4.00 -5.83
CA GLU A 192 -0.12 3.41 -6.95
C GLU A 192 -0.46 1.93 -6.73
N GLU A 193 0.47 1.15 -6.14
CA GLU A 193 0.22 -0.27 -5.82
C GLU A 193 -0.91 -0.42 -4.82
N LEU A 194 -0.92 0.43 -3.79
CA LEU A 194 -1.93 0.39 -2.74
C LEU A 194 -3.29 0.91 -3.22
N GLU A 195 -3.30 1.95 -4.08
CA GLU A 195 -4.53 2.44 -4.72
C GLU A 195 -5.21 1.36 -5.56
N GLN A 196 -4.44 0.53 -6.25
CA GLN A 196 -4.97 -0.51 -7.12
C GLN A 196 -5.47 -1.75 -6.40
N THR A 197 -5.10 -1.94 -5.13
CA THR A 197 -5.30 -3.23 -4.46
C THR A 197 -6.03 -3.12 -3.13
N CYS A 198 -5.78 -2.08 -2.34
CA CYS A 198 -6.25 -2.00 -0.96
C CYS A 198 -7.66 -1.43 -0.81
N ASN A 199 -8.30 -1.68 0.33
CA ASN A 199 -9.54 -1.05 0.73
C ASN A 199 -9.27 0.24 1.52
N ARG A 200 -8.32 0.15 2.47
CA ARG A 200 -7.82 1.26 3.29
C ARG A 200 -6.31 1.30 3.25
N VAL A 201 -5.76 2.49 3.47
CA VAL A 201 -4.31 2.67 3.57
C VAL A 201 -3.98 3.52 4.79
N ALA A 202 -3.10 3.01 5.64
CA ALA A 202 -2.56 3.73 6.79
C ALA A 202 -1.18 4.32 6.41
N LEU A 203 -1.01 5.63 6.64
CA LEU A 203 0.25 6.33 6.51
C LEU A 203 1.01 6.30 7.83
N ILE A 204 2.21 5.72 7.82
CA ILE A 204 3.14 5.82 8.95
C ILE A 204 4.27 6.80 8.64
N GLN A 205 4.49 7.75 9.54
CA GLN A 205 5.57 8.72 9.47
C GLN A 205 6.21 8.90 10.85
N ASN A 206 7.54 8.91 10.90
CA ASN A 206 8.29 9.05 12.15
C ASN A 206 7.82 8.09 13.26
N GLY A 207 7.48 6.86 12.88
CA GLY A 207 7.03 5.83 13.80
C GLY A 207 5.59 5.97 14.31
N ARG A 208 4.79 6.89 13.80
CA ARG A 208 3.38 7.13 14.20
C ARG A 208 2.45 7.03 13.00
N ILE A 209 1.21 6.58 13.24
CA ILE A 209 0.16 6.68 12.21
C ILE A 209 -0.22 8.16 12.09
N ALA A 210 0.00 8.71 10.90
CA ALA A 210 -0.38 10.08 10.57
C ALA A 210 -1.84 10.15 10.09
N ASP A 211 -2.27 9.14 9.34
CA ASP A 211 -3.66 9.07 8.85
C ASP A 211 -4.02 7.65 8.40
N VAL A 212 -5.32 7.38 8.33
CA VAL A 212 -5.89 6.15 7.76
C VAL A 212 -6.99 6.51 6.77
N ALA A 213 -6.70 6.34 5.50
CA ALA A 213 -7.59 6.72 4.41
C ALA A 213 -8.38 5.51 3.88
N ASP A 214 -9.69 5.68 3.70
CA ASP A 214 -10.54 4.77 2.93
C ASP A 214 -10.47 5.15 1.45
N LEU A 215 -10.09 4.22 0.58
CA LEU A 215 -9.85 4.50 -0.85
C LEU A 215 -11.14 4.84 -1.59
N LYS A 216 -12.27 4.23 -1.23
CA LYS A 216 -13.57 4.59 -1.83
C LYS A 216 -13.95 6.03 -1.53
N SER A 217 -13.60 6.53 -0.34
CA SER A 217 -13.82 7.94 0.04
C SER A 217 -12.93 8.90 -0.75
N ILE A 218 -11.72 8.48 -1.10
CA ILE A 218 -10.80 9.25 -1.96
C ILE A 218 -11.34 9.30 -3.39
N GLU A 219 -11.74 8.16 -3.95
CA GLU A 219 -12.26 8.06 -5.32
C GLU A 219 -13.59 8.81 -5.51
N ASN A 220 -14.48 8.74 -4.51
CA ASN A 220 -15.82 9.34 -4.56
C ASN A 220 -15.88 10.77 -4.00
N ARG A 221 -14.78 11.48 -4.04
CA ARG A 221 -14.73 12.87 -3.55
C ARG A 221 -15.73 13.73 -4.32
N PRO A 222 -16.57 14.53 -3.60
CA PRO A 222 -17.59 15.36 -4.27
C PRO A 222 -16.99 16.51 -5.07
N GLU A 223 -15.77 16.92 -4.75
CA GLU A 223 -15.02 17.94 -5.48
C GLU A 223 -14.11 17.30 -6.53
N LYS A 224 -14.11 17.89 -7.73
CA LYS A 224 -13.29 17.48 -8.86
C LYS A 224 -12.42 18.62 -9.34
N GLU A 225 -11.23 18.30 -9.79
CA GLU A 225 -10.32 19.28 -10.39
C GLU A 225 -10.19 19.02 -11.89
N PHE A 226 -10.30 20.08 -12.68
CA PHE A 226 -10.11 20.02 -14.12
C PHE A 226 -8.98 20.96 -14.54
N LYS A 227 -8.05 20.42 -15.30
CA LYS A 227 -7.00 21.15 -15.97
C LYS A 227 -7.50 21.52 -17.36
N ILE A 228 -7.52 22.81 -17.67
CA ILE A 228 -8.06 23.37 -18.91
C ILE A 228 -6.99 24.24 -19.55
N GLU A 229 -6.69 23.99 -20.82
CA GLU A 229 -5.81 24.81 -21.65
C GLU A 229 -6.62 25.39 -22.79
N LEU A 230 -6.53 26.72 -22.98
CA LEU A 230 -7.25 27.46 -23.99
C LEU A 230 -6.30 27.86 -25.11
N SER A 231 -6.82 27.90 -26.35
CA SER A 231 -6.00 28.17 -27.54
C SER A 231 -5.47 29.60 -27.58
N HIS A 232 -6.25 30.56 -27.06
CA HIS A 232 -5.95 31.97 -27.14
C HIS A 232 -5.85 32.62 -25.75
N PRO A 233 -4.94 33.61 -25.57
CA PRO A 233 -4.82 34.35 -24.29
C PRO A 233 -6.12 35.09 -23.92
N GLU A 234 -6.89 35.53 -24.90
CA GLU A 234 -8.16 36.22 -24.70
C GLU A 234 -9.21 35.30 -24.06
N ASP A 235 -9.32 34.06 -24.58
CA ASP A 235 -10.19 33.01 -24.03
C ASP A 235 -9.80 32.67 -22.60
N TYR A 236 -8.49 32.54 -22.35
CA TYR A 236 -7.96 32.28 -20.98
C TYR A 236 -8.35 33.39 -19.99
N LEU A 237 -8.20 34.67 -20.39
CA LEU A 237 -8.57 35.81 -19.52
C LEU A 237 -10.08 35.87 -19.30
N ALA A 238 -10.88 35.61 -20.34
CA ALA A 238 -12.33 35.58 -20.26
C ALA A 238 -12.84 34.41 -19.39
N PHE A 239 -12.26 33.20 -19.54
CA PHE A 239 -12.61 32.06 -18.75
C PHE A 239 -12.37 32.30 -17.25
N LYS A 240 -11.27 32.93 -16.86
CA LYS A 240 -10.97 33.29 -15.46
C LYS A 240 -12.03 34.19 -14.82
N ARG A 241 -12.77 34.98 -15.59
CA ARG A 241 -13.85 35.87 -15.11
C ARG A 241 -15.14 35.12 -14.78
N LEU A 242 -15.29 33.83 -15.15
CA LEU A 242 -16.47 33.03 -14.87
C LEU A 242 -16.65 32.67 -13.38
N GLY A 243 -15.65 32.98 -12.54
CA GLY A 243 -15.73 32.83 -11.09
C GLY A 243 -15.53 31.39 -10.59
N TYR A 244 -14.94 30.49 -11.37
CA TYR A 244 -14.50 29.19 -10.90
C TYR A 244 -13.38 29.30 -9.88
N THR A 245 -13.33 28.39 -8.92
CA THR A 245 -12.23 28.31 -7.94
C THR A 245 -10.96 27.84 -8.63
N ILE A 246 -10.02 28.75 -8.87
CA ILE A 246 -8.73 28.43 -9.48
C ILE A 246 -7.79 27.86 -8.41
N VAL A 247 -7.33 26.62 -8.61
CA VAL A 247 -6.37 25.91 -7.76
C VAL A 247 -4.94 26.15 -8.23
N ARG A 248 -4.75 26.24 -9.55
CA ARG A 248 -3.46 26.50 -10.18
C ARG A 248 -3.66 27.37 -11.40
N ASP A 249 -2.82 28.38 -11.53
CA ASP A 249 -2.82 29.33 -12.63
C ASP A 249 -1.47 29.29 -13.37
N GLN A 250 -1.51 29.10 -14.69
CA GLN A 250 -0.32 28.98 -15.55
C GLN A 250 -0.49 29.83 -16.82
N PRO A 251 -0.39 31.17 -16.71
CA PRO A 251 -0.64 32.11 -17.81
C PRO A 251 0.23 31.85 -19.05
N GLN A 252 1.48 31.40 -18.85
CA GLN A 252 2.43 31.10 -19.93
C GLN A 252 1.94 29.98 -20.89
N TYR A 253 0.95 29.19 -20.47
CA TYR A 253 0.34 28.12 -21.28
C TYR A 253 -1.13 28.37 -21.56
N ASN A 254 -1.71 29.54 -21.24
CA ASN A 254 -3.15 29.81 -21.25
C ASN A 254 -3.93 28.71 -20.49
N GLN A 255 -3.42 28.27 -19.35
CA GLN A 255 -3.88 27.08 -18.66
C GLN A 255 -4.27 27.38 -17.21
N VAL A 256 -5.41 26.85 -16.81
CA VAL A 256 -5.88 26.88 -15.43
C VAL A 256 -6.23 25.48 -14.93
N THR A 257 -6.07 25.25 -13.64
CA THR A 257 -6.70 24.13 -12.96
C THR A 257 -7.77 24.69 -12.04
N ILE A 258 -9.00 24.27 -12.22
CA ILE A 258 -10.13 24.71 -11.43
C ILE A 258 -10.63 23.56 -10.54
N ARG A 259 -11.25 23.93 -9.42
CA ARG A 259 -11.96 23.00 -8.53
C ARG A 259 -13.44 23.31 -8.60
N ILE A 260 -14.25 22.25 -8.81
CA ILE A 260 -15.70 22.36 -8.88
C ILE A 260 -16.36 21.22 -8.10
N SER A 261 -17.59 21.45 -7.65
CA SER A 261 -18.45 20.36 -7.20
C SER A 261 -18.84 19.46 -8.39
N GLY A 262 -18.95 18.15 -8.18
CA GLY A 262 -19.40 17.21 -9.21
C GLY A 262 -20.75 17.62 -9.86
N LYS A 263 -21.62 18.33 -9.12
CA LYS A 263 -22.89 18.88 -9.64
C LYS A 263 -22.69 19.99 -10.68
N GLN A 264 -21.52 20.61 -10.73
CA GLN A 264 -21.21 21.73 -11.65
C GLN A 264 -20.57 21.28 -12.97
N ILE A 265 -20.36 19.97 -13.17
CA ILE A 265 -19.69 19.44 -14.38
C ILE A 265 -20.44 19.86 -15.64
N ASN A 266 -21.76 19.71 -15.69
CA ASN A 266 -22.56 20.08 -16.84
C ASN A 266 -22.47 21.59 -17.14
N ARG A 267 -22.46 22.43 -16.10
CA ARG A 267 -22.27 23.86 -16.24
C ARG A 267 -20.89 24.18 -16.84
N LEU A 268 -19.84 23.53 -16.34
CA LEU A 268 -18.49 23.71 -16.87
C LEU A 268 -18.44 23.39 -18.38
N PHE A 269 -19.01 22.26 -18.79
CA PHE A 269 -19.03 21.90 -20.22
C PHE A 269 -19.81 22.89 -21.07
N LEU A 270 -20.94 23.41 -20.59
CA LEU A 270 -21.69 24.44 -21.26
C LEU A 270 -20.89 25.76 -21.39
N ASP A 271 -20.25 26.18 -20.32
CA ASP A 271 -19.43 27.39 -20.34
C ASP A 271 -18.26 27.23 -21.33
N LEU A 272 -17.65 26.04 -21.41
CA LEU A 272 -16.52 25.75 -22.30
C LEU A 272 -16.91 25.80 -23.80
N THR A 273 -18.17 25.62 -24.17
CA THR A 273 -18.60 25.76 -25.58
C THR A 273 -18.39 27.17 -26.16
N ASN A 274 -18.24 28.18 -25.29
CA ASN A 274 -17.98 29.57 -25.69
C ASN A 274 -16.50 29.90 -25.90
N PHE A 275 -15.60 28.92 -25.74
CA PHE A 275 -14.15 29.12 -25.80
C PHE A 275 -13.48 28.11 -26.73
N ASN A 276 -12.34 28.49 -27.28
CA ASN A 276 -11.50 27.58 -28.07
C ASN A 276 -10.64 26.72 -27.12
N VAL A 277 -11.21 25.61 -26.65
CA VAL A 277 -10.54 24.67 -25.74
C VAL A 277 -9.53 23.85 -26.52
N LYS A 278 -8.25 23.92 -26.14
CA LYS A 278 -7.19 23.10 -26.68
C LYS A 278 -7.10 21.76 -25.98
N PHE A 279 -7.31 21.74 -24.66
CA PHE A 279 -7.17 20.56 -23.84
C PHE A 279 -8.00 20.68 -22.56
N ILE A 280 -8.64 19.59 -22.16
CA ILE A 280 -9.29 19.43 -20.86
C ILE A 280 -9.02 18.04 -20.32
N SER A 281 -8.69 17.95 -19.05
CA SER A 281 -8.53 16.66 -18.36
C SER A 281 -8.92 16.79 -16.88
N GLU A 282 -9.52 15.75 -16.34
CA GLU A 282 -9.73 15.62 -14.90
C GLU A 282 -8.39 15.32 -14.22
N VAL A 283 -8.06 16.11 -13.20
CA VAL A 283 -6.91 15.85 -12.33
C VAL A 283 -7.40 14.94 -11.21
N LYS A 284 -7.11 13.65 -11.33
CA LYS A 284 -7.50 12.67 -10.32
C LYS A 284 -6.91 13.04 -8.95
N TYR A 285 -7.75 12.92 -7.94
CA TYR A 285 -7.29 13.04 -6.56
C TYR A 285 -6.76 11.69 -6.12
N THR A 286 -5.45 11.61 -5.93
CA THR A 286 -4.74 10.38 -5.60
C THR A 286 -4.49 10.25 -4.10
N LEU A 287 -4.24 9.04 -3.64
CA LEU A 287 -3.80 8.74 -2.27
C LEU A 287 -2.54 9.54 -1.90
N GLU A 288 -1.61 9.66 -2.84
CA GLU A 288 -0.40 10.46 -2.64
C GLU A 288 -0.72 11.94 -2.38
N LYS A 289 -1.66 12.51 -3.17
CA LYS A 289 -2.11 13.90 -2.97
C LYS A 289 -2.79 14.06 -1.62
N HIS A 290 -3.66 13.11 -1.24
CA HIS A 290 -4.33 13.10 0.05
C HIS A 290 -3.32 13.17 1.20
N PHE A 291 -2.36 12.26 1.22
CA PHE A 291 -1.37 12.24 2.30
C PHE A 291 -0.42 13.44 2.29
N LYS A 292 -0.08 13.99 1.13
CA LYS A 292 0.66 15.26 1.06
C LYS A 292 -0.10 16.41 1.73
N GLU A 293 -1.41 16.52 1.51
CA GLU A 293 -2.26 17.52 2.15
C GLU A 293 -2.35 17.31 3.67
N VAL A 294 -2.50 16.05 4.13
CA VAL A 294 -2.50 15.71 5.57
C VAL A 294 -1.20 16.15 6.23
N LEU A 295 -0.05 15.77 5.65
CA LEU A 295 1.26 16.10 6.21
C LEU A 295 1.56 17.60 6.20
N GLN A 296 1.06 18.35 5.22
CA GLN A 296 1.19 19.81 5.21
C GLN A 296 0.41 20.45 6.35
N LYS A 297 -0.84 20.01 6.55
CA LYS A 297 -1.68 20.50 7.67
C LYS A 297 -1.07 20.22 9.04
N GLU A 298 -0.43 19.06 9.22
CA GLU A 298 0.27 18.74 10.48
C GLU A 298 1.47 19.67 10.71
N LYS A 299 2.26 19.94 9.67
CA LYS A 299 3.39 20.87 9.76
C LYS A 299 2.97 22.29 10.10
N GLU A 300 1.86 22.78 9.54
CA GLU A 300 1.30 24.09 9.81
C GLU A 300 0.81 24.20 11.26
N LYS A 301 0.10 23.17 11.76
CA LYS A 301 -0.33 23.10 13.16
C LYS A 301 0.86 23.13 14.12
N SER A 302 1.92 22.41 13.83
CA SER A 302 3.13 22.35 14.66
C SER A 302 3.89 23.68 14.70
N LYS A 303 3.84 24.50 13.63
CA LYS A 303 4.45 25.84 13.58
C LYS A 303 3.65 26.88 14.33
N ASN A 304 2.33 26.73 14.44
CA ASN A 304 1.46 27.70 15.15
C ASN A 304 1.41 27.45 16.67
N VAL A 305 2.07 26.41 17.17
CA VAL A 305 2.13 26.07 18.62
C VAL A 305 3.49 26.45 19.23
N GLN A 306 4.43 26.91 18.44
CA GLN A 306 5.69 27.50 18.87
C GLN A 306 5.62 29.04 18.85
#